data_315982c5becf5577dd73abf7f0a3109d
#
_entry.id   315982c5becf5577dd73abf7f0a3109d
#
_cell.length_a   1.000
_cell.length_b   1.000
_cell.length_c   1.000
_cell.angle_alpha   90.00
_cell.angle_beta   90.00
_cell.angle_gamma   90.00
#
_symmetry.space_group_name_H-M   'P 1'
#
loop_
_entity.id
_entity.type
_entity.pdbx_description
1 polymer ?
#
loop_
_entity_poly.entity_id
_entity_poly.type
_entity_poly.pdbx_seq_one_letter_code
_entity_poly.pdbx_strand_id
1 'polypeptide(L)'
;MNFPRRCLLALLAFSPVFAGSVPGIENFDQVDANVYRGAQPTDEGFRYLAKLGVKTIIDLREADDRAKAEERVVTGAGMKYANVPMTGLTPPTVAEISRILAIMGGSSEEPVFVHCKRGADRTGAVIAAYHINYNGWDNARALKDAKAHKMSSFQFPRQNYIKTFRPLTIEAKAPTTTGATAAAAPAPAVPVAVEDKN
;
A
#
# COMPACT_ATOMS: atom_id res chain seq x y z
N MET A 1 53.33 28.99 0.48
CA MET A 1 52.09 29.07 1.28
C MET A 1 51.30 27.78 1.05
N ASN A 2 51.39 26.84 2.02
CA ASN A 2 50.69 25.52 1.90
C ASN A 2 49.38 25.59 2.68
N PHE A 3 48.25 25.44 1.98
CA PHE A 3 46.95 25.31 2.61
C PHE A 3 46.67 23.81 2.92
N PRO A 4 46.32 23.46 4.17
CA PRO A 4 46.02 22.08 4.52
C PRO A 4 44.62 21.69 3.96
N ARG A 5 44.56 20.58 3.19
CA ARG A 5 43.35 19.94 2.78
C ARG A 5 42.62 19.39 4.01
N ARG A 6 41.51 20.02 4.40
CA ARG A 6 40.60 19.47 5.41
C ARG A 6 39.82 18.30 4.76
N CYS A 7 40.19 17.08 5.14
CA CYS A 7 39.36 15.91 4.90
C CYS A 7 38.08 16.03 5.73
N LEU A 8 36.95 16.22 5.06
CA LEU A 8 35.63 16.12 5.67
C LEU A 8 35.31 14.63 5.81
N LEU A 9 35.48 14.05 7.00
CA LEU A 9 34.97 12.72 7.31
C LEU A 9 33.45 12.83 7.39
N ALA A 10 32.74 12.30 6.39
CA ALA A 10 31.32 12.07 6.46
C ALA A 10 31.07 10.93 7.46
N LEU A 11 30.58 11.26 8.64
CA LEU A 11 30.02 10.27 9.58
C LEU A 11 28.77 9.67 8.93
N LEU A 12 28.91 8.46 8.41
CA LEU A 12 27.76 7.61 8.09
C LEU A 12 27.10 7.24 9.43
N ALA A 13 25.98 7.89 9.73
CA ALA A 13 25.12 7.52 10.85
C ALA A 13 24.52 6.14 10.53
N PHE A 14 25.13 5.10 11.08
CA PHE A 14 24.58 3.75 11.08
C PHE A 14 23.40 3.76 12.07
N SER A 15 22.17 3.89 11.57
CA SER A 15 20.98 3.71 12.41
C SER A 15 20.94 2.24 12.85
N PRO A 16 20.88 1.95 14.15
CA PRO A 16 20.77 0.56 14.60
C PRO A 16 19.44 0.00 14.13
N VAL A 17 19.50 -1.09 13.37
CA VAL A 17 18.34 -1.94 13.08
C VAL A 17 17.91 -2.54 14.42
N PHE A 18 16.87 -1.97 15.01
CA PHE A 18 16.23 -2.55 16.19
C PHE A 18 15.51 -3.84 15.76
N ALA A 19 16.17 -4.99 15.95
CA ALA A 19 15.54 -6.30 15.93
C ALA A 19 14.72 -6.50 17.23
N GLY A 20 13.87 -5.55 17.58
CA GLY A 20 12.95 -5.61 18.69
C GLY A 20 11.53 -5.86 18.20
N SER A 21 10.75 -6.64 18.96
CA SER A 21 9.32 -6.78 18.68
C SER A 21 8.65 -5.40 18.77
N VAL A 22 8.00 -5.00 17.68
CA VAL A 22 7.25 -3.74 17.65
C VAL A 22 5.98 -3.91 18.47
N PRO A 23 5.70 -3.03 19.44
CA PRO A 23 4.51 -3.13 20.27
C PRO A 23 3.24 -3.17 19.41
N GLY A 24 2.41 -4.19 19.64
CA GLY A 24 1.11 -4.32 18.99
C GLY A 24 1.13 -4.68 17.49
N ILE A 25 2.29 -5.05 16.90
CA ILE A 25 2.38 -5.50 15.51
C ILE A 25 3.28 -6.72 15.39
N GLU A 26 2.69 -7.87 15.16
CA GLU A 26 3.44 -9.08 14.85
C GLU A 26 3.97 -9.06 13.40
N ASN A 27 5.03 -9.81 13.14
CA ASN A 27 5.62 -9.96 11.80
C ASN A 27 5.90 -8.60 11.12
N PHE A 28 6.26 -7.59 11.94
CA PHE A 28 6.62 -6.25 11.46
C PHE A 28 7.99 -6.28 10.81
N ASP A 29 8.11 -5.58 9.69
CA ASP A 29 9.40 -5.31 9.05
C ASP A 29 9.35 -4.01 8.26
N GLN A 30 10.51 -3.38 8.11
CA GLN A 30 10.72 -2.26 7.21
C GLN A 30 11.25 -2.79 5.88
N VAL A 31 10.43 -2.72 4.85
CA VAL A 31 10.73 -3.24 3.50
C VAL A 31 11.75 -2.34 2.77
N ASP A 32 11.56 -1.03 2.91
CA ASP A 32 12.49 0.01 2.46
C ASP A 32 12.23 1.33 3.23
N ALA A 33 12.78 2.45 2.75
CA ALA A 33 12.69 3.74 3.44
C ALA A 33 11.25 4.17 3.73
N ASN A 34 10.29 3.84 2.83
CA ASN A 34 8.91 4.33 2.90
C ASN A 34 7.86 3.22 2.93
N VAL A 35 8.26 1.95 2.98
CA VAL A 35 7.34 0.82 2.98
C VAL A 35 7.58 -0.07 4.20
N TYR A 36 6.52 -0.27 4.95
CA TYR A 36 6.48 -1.16 6.11
C TYR A 36 5.45 -2.25 5.91
N ARG A 37 5.64 -3.39 6.57
CA ARG A 37 4.74 -4.53 6.53
C ARG A 37 4.47 -5.10 7.91
N GLY A 38 3.38 -5.84 8.08
CA GLY A 38 3.13 -6.54 9.33
C GLY A 38 1.83 -7.32 9.36
N ALA A 39 1.53 -7.86 10.53
CA ALA A 39 0.22 -8.38 10.87
C ALA A 39 -0.74 -7.23 11.21
N GLN A 40 -2.01 -7.59 11.45
CA GLN A 40 -3.04 -6.68 11.95
C GLN A 40 -2.54 -5.95 13.20
N PRO A 41 -2.41 -4.61 13.18
CA PRO A 41 -2.04 -3.87 14.37
C PRO A 41 -3.15 -3.87 15.43
N THR A 42 -2.75 -3.80 16.68
CA THR A 42 -3.61 -3.36 17.79
C THR A 42 -3.70 -1.83 17.81
N ASP A 43 -4.53 -1.25 18.66
CA ASP A 43 -4.57 0.20 18.88
C ASP A 43 -3.20 0.78 19.26
N GLU A 44 -2.39 0.03 20.00
CA GLU A 44 -1.02 0.40 20.34
C GLU A 44 -0.14 0.40 19.08
N GLY A 45 -0.30 -0.61 18.22
CA GLY A 45 0.41 -0.71 16.95
C GLY A 45 0.08 0.46 16.02
N PHE A 46 -1.19 0.88 15.92
CA PHE A 46 -1.56 2.06 15.13
C PHE A 46 -0.96 3.36 15.69
N ARG A 47 -0.92 3.52 17.01
CA ARG A 47 -0.22 4.66 17.63
C ARG A 47 1.28 4.64 17.36
N TYR A 48 1.90 3.45 17.36
CA TYR A 48 3.30 3.30 17.00
C TYR A 48 3.55 3.70 15.53
N LEU A 49 2.72 3.21 14.59
CA LEU A 49 2.84 3.55 13.16
C LEU A 49 2.68 5.05 12.89
N ALA A 50 1.72 5.70 13.57
CA ALA A 50 1.55 7.15 13.48
C ALA A 50 2.79 7.92 13.98
N LYS A 51 3.40 7.49 15.11
CA LYS A 51 4.66 8.06 15.62
C LYS A 51 5.85 7.78 14.70
N LEU A 52 5.87 6.64 14.02
CA LEU A 52 6.89 6.29 13.02
C LEU A 52 6.79 7.16 11.75
N GLY A 53 5.69 7.92 11.60
CA GLY A 53 5.46 8.80 10.46
C GLY A 53 4.69 8.17 9.32
N VAL A 54 4.15 6.96 9.50
CA VAL A 54 3.28 6.31 8.50
C VAL A 54 2.09 7.20 8.18
N LYS A 55 1.80 7.38 6.90
CA LYS A 55 0.71 8.23 6.40
C LYS A 55 -0.45 7.44 5.84
N THR A 56 -0.20 6.23 5.36
CA THR A 56 -1.25 5.40 4.74
C THR A 56 -1.18 3.97 5.25
N ILE A 57 -2.31 3.44 5.68
CA ILE A 57 -2.50 2.03 6.02
C ILE A 57 -3.21 1.34 4.86
N ILE A 58 -2.64 0.22 4.39
CA ILE A 58 -3.24 -0.62 3.36
C ILE A 58 -3.68 -1.93 4.02
N ASP A 59 -4.98 -2.12 4.17
CA ASP A 59 -5.59 -3.34 4.72
C ASP A 59 -6.01 -4.29 3.59
N LEU A 60 -5.44 -5.49 3.59
CA LEU A 60 -5.71 -6.55 2.62
C LEU A 60 -6.77 -7.55 3.10
N ARG A 61 -7.44 -7.29 4.21
CA ARG A 61 -8.50 -8.16 4.73
C ARG A 61 -9.82 -7.88 4.02
N GLU A 62 -10.77 -8.74 4.23
CA GLU A 62 -12.12 -8.63 3.71
C GLU A 62 -12.77 -7.30 4.14
N ALA A 63 -13.58 -6.71 3.25
CA ALA A 63 -14.29 -5.46 3.49
C ALA A 63 -15.55 -5.72 4.36
N ASP A 64 -15.33 -5.94 5.64
CA ASP A 64 -16.36 -6.23 6.63
C ASP A 64 -16.39 -5.17 7.76
N ASP A 65 -17.15 -5.41 8.82
CA ASP A 65 -17.26 -4.47 9.93
C ASP A 65 -15.94 -4.26 10.69
N ARG A 66 -15.02 -5.24 10.63
CA ARG A 66 -13.67 -5.11 11.21
C ARG A 66 -12.84 -4.10 10.42
N ALA A 67 -12.95 -4.11 9.09
CA ALA A 67 -12.28 -3.13 8.23
C ALA A 67 -12.83 -1.71 8.49
N LYS A 68 -14.16 -1.58 8.63
CA LYS A 68 -14.80 -0.28 8.98
C LYS A 68 -14.40 0.21 10.38
N ALA A 69 -14.27 -0.70 11.34
CA ALA A 69 -13.80 -0.34 12.68
C ALA A 69 -12.35 0.16 12.63
N GLU A 70 -11.49 -0.50 11.89
CA GLU A 70 -10.10 -0.10 11.71
C GLU A 70 -9.97 1.24 11.00
N GLU A 71 -10.74 1.49 9.94
CA GLU A 71 -10.76 2.78 9.24
C GLU A 71 -10.97 3.95 10.23
N ARG A 72 -11.92 3.79 11.18
CA ARG A 72 -12.15 4.82 12.22
C ARG A 72 -10.94 5.04 13.11
N VAL A 73 -10.25 3.97 13.51
CA VAL A 73 -9.04 4.06 14.36
C VAL A 73 -7.91 4.72 13.59
N VAL A 74 -7.68 4.31 12.35
CA VAL A 74 -6.60 4.82 11.48
C VAL A 74 -6.81 6.29 11.16
N THR A 75 -8.01 6.67 10.75
CA THR A 75 -8.34 8.08 10.41
C THR A 75 -8.34 8.96 11.67
N GLY A 76 -8.80 8.43 12.80
CA GLY A 76 -8.71 9.10 14.09
C GLY A 76 -7.26 9.35 14.55
N ALA A 77 -6.31 8.53 14.11
CA ALA A 77 -4.87 8.72 14.33
C ALA A 77 -4.19 9.63 13.28
N GLY A 78 -4.95 10.25 12.37
CA GLY A 78 -4.45 11.16 11.34
C GLY A 78 -3.81 10.49 10.13
N MET A 79 -4.00 9.19 9.95
CA MET A 79 -3.52 8.43 8.79
C MET A 79 -4.64 8.21 7.77
N LYS A 80 -4.26 8.00 6.50
CA LYS A 80 -5.17 7.58 5.42
C LYS A 80 -5.38 6.07 5.52
N TYR A 81 -6.59 5.60 5.19
CA TYR A 81 -6.92 4.18 5.14
C TYR A 81 -7.32 3.75 3.73
N ALA A 82 -6.78 2.63 3.28
CA ALA A 82 -7.08 2.03 1.99
C ALA A 82 -7.35 0.53 2.17
N ASN A 83 -8.61 0.12 2.10
CA ASN A 83 -8.93 -1.30 2.06
C ASN A 83 -8.90 -1.80 0.59
N VAL A 84 -8.09 -2.83 0.35
CA VAL A 84 -8.02 -3.56 -0.91
C VAL A 84 -8.21 -5.04 -0.59
N PRO A 85 -9.47 -5.49 -0.51
CA PRO A 85 -9.78 -6.80 0.03
C PRO A 85 -9.28 -7.92 -0.87
N MET A 86 -8.52 -8.83 -0.30
CA MET A 86 -8.05 -10.07 -0.92
C MET A 86 -8.70 -11.25 -0.21
N THR A 87 -9.37 -12.12 -0.95
CA THR A 87 -10.11 -13.24 -0.38
C THR A 87 -9.27 -14.51 -0.25
N GLY A 88 -9.59 -15.31 0.75
CA GLY A 88 -9.23 -16.72 0.92
C GLY A 88 -7.84 -17.14 0.45
N LEU A 89 -7.78 -18.19 -0.36
CA LEU A 89 -6.54 -18.77 -0.89
C LEU A 89 -6.22 -18.32 -2.33
N THR A 90 -7.06 -17.48 -2.94
CA THR A 90 -6.88 -17.05 -4.32
C THR A 90 -5.64 -16.16 -4.49
N PRO A 91 -4.96 -16.20 -5.64
CA PRO A 91 -3.93 -15.25 -5.95
C PRO A 91 -4.50 -13.84 -6.08
N PRO A 92 -3.69 -12.80 -5.90
CA PRO A 92 -4.11 -11.43 -6.19
C PRO A 92 -4.50 -11.28 -7.66
N THR A 93 -5.48 -10.46 -7.93
CA THR A 93 -5.81 -10.02 -9.30
C THR A 93 -4.87 -8.90 -9.74
N VAL A 94 -4.76 -8.69 -11.05
CA VAL A 94 -3.98 -7.57 -11.61
C VAL A 94 -4.53 -6.23 -11.10
N ALA A 95 -5.86 -6.07 -11.01
CA ALA A 95 -6.48 -4.84 -10.53
C ALA A 95 -6.15 -4.54 -9.06
N GLU A 96 -6.20 -5.55 -8.17
CA GLU A 96 -5.82 -5.40 -6.77
C GLU A 96 -4.36 -4.98 -6.64
N ILE A 97 -3.46 -5.69 -7.32
CA ILE A 97 -2.02 -5.37 -7.24
C ILE A 97 -1.72 -4.01 -7.86
N SER A 98 -2.28 -3.66 -9.02
CA SER A 98 -2.06 -2.33 -9.63
C SER A 98 -2.49 -1.21 -8.69
N ARG A 99 -3.65 -1.35 -8.04
CA ARG A 99 -4.14 -0.38 -7.05
C ARG A 99 -3.21 -0.25 -5.85
N ILE A 100 -2.74 -1.37 -5.32
CA ILE A 100 -1.82 -1.37 -4.17
C ILE A 100 -0.47 -0.78 -4.55
N LEU A 101 0.11 -1.20 -5.67
CA LEU A 101 1.40 -0.70 -6.14
C LEU A 101 1.33 0.80 -6.46
N ALA A 102 0.20 1.30 -6.98
CA ALA A 102 0.01 2.73 -7.20
C ALA A 102 0.01 3.54 -5.88
N ILE A 103 -0.48 2.96 -4.78
CA ILE A 103 -0.41 3.60 -3.44
C ILE A 103 1.01 3.54 -2.90
N MET A 104 1.70 2.40 -3.05
CA MET A 104 3.04 2.16 -2.50
C MET A 104 4.15 2.86 -3.28
N GLY A 105 4.01 2.94 -4.60
CA GLY A 105 5.02 3.48 -5.53
C GLY A 105 4.69 4.86 -6.06
N GLY A 106 3.58 5.46 -5.62
CA GLY A 106 3.22 6.82 -6.01
C GLY A 106 4.33 7.81 -5.60
N SER A 107 4.42 8.93 -6.32
CA SER A 107 5.42 9.98 -6.15
C SER A 107 5.40 10.69 -4.77
N SER A 108 4.56 10.25 -3.84
CA SER A 108 4.57 10.72 -2.47
C SER A 108 5.64 9.94 -1.71
N GLU A 109 6.63 10.65 -1.18
CA GLU A 109 7.58 10.14 -0.19
C GLU A 109 6.90 9.77 1.15
N GLU A 110 5.56 9.60 1.11
CA GLU A 110 4.75 9.32 2.30
C GLU A 110 4.85 7.84 2.69
N PRO A 111 5.34 7.52 3.90
CA PRO A 111 5.47 6.15 4.34
C PRO A 111 4.13 5.41 4.41
N VAL A 112 4.11 4.17 3.91
CA VAL A 112 2.94 3.29 3.91
C VAL A 112 3.19 2.04 4.76
N PHE A 113 2.15 1.53 5.41
CA PHE A 113 2.17 0.23 6.07
C PHE A 113 1.12 -0.67 5.43
N VAL A 114 1.55 -1.86 4.98
CA VAL A 114 0.66 -2.85 4.38
C VAL A 114 0.53 -4.08 5.26
N HIS A 115 -0.71 -4.52 5.49
CA HIS A 115 -0.96 -5.66 6.35
C HIS A 115 -2.14 -6.53 5.88
N CYS A 116 -2.21 -7.72 6.48
CA CYS A 116 -3.38 -8.57 6.51
C CYS A 116 -3.55 -9.13 7.94
N LYS A 117 -4.27 -10.22 8.14
CA LYS A 117 -4.44 -10.77 9.50
C LYS A 117 -3.11 -11.17 10.16
N ARG A 118 -2.23 -11.88 9.44
CA ARG A 118 -0.94 -12.42 9.95
C ARG A 118 0.29 -11.71 9.40
N GLY A 119 0.13 -10.78 8.46
CA GLY A 119 1.27 -10.16 7.76
C GLY A 119 2.08 -11.12 6.89
N ALA A 120 1.57 -12.32 6.61
CA ALA A 120 2.29 -13.41 5.97
C ALA A 120 1.88 -13.61 4.50
N ASP A 121 0.72 -14.22 4.24
CA ASP A 121 0.37 -14.73 2.91
C ASP A 121 -0.04 -13.64 1.92
N ARG A 122 -1.08 -12.85 2.23
CA ARG A 122 -1.55 -11.74 1.38
C ARG A 122 -0.50 -10.65 1.31
N THR A 123 0.01 -10.24 2.46
CA THR A 123 1.08 -9.24 2.57
C THR A 123 2.34 -9.71 1.85
N GLY A 124 2.73 -10.99 2.01
CA GLY A 124 3.90 -11.53 1.31
C GLY A 124 3.77 -11.50 -0.22
N ALA A 125 2.58 -11.79 -0.77
CA ALA A 125 2.34 -11.69 -2.21
C ALA A 125 2.43 -10.25 -2.72
N VAL A 126 1.91 -9.28 -1.95
CA VAL A 126 1.98 -7.85 -2.27
C VAL A 126 3.42 -7.33 -2.22
N ILE A 127 4.16 -7.63 -1.15
CA ILE A 127 5.55 -7.19 -1.00
C ILE A 127 6.44 -7.84 -2.07
N ALA A 128 6.20 -9.10 -2.41
CA ALA A 128 6.92 -9.75 -3.52
C ALA A 128 6.68 -9.02 -4.85
N ALA A 129 5.41 -8.67 -5.16
CA ALA A 129 5.08 -7.88 -6.35
C ALA A 129 5.73 -6.49 -6.32
N TYR A 130 5.76 -5.83 -5.16
CA TYR A 130 6.44 -4.56 -4.96
C TYR A 130 7.94 -4.64 -5.28
N HIS A 131 8.65 -5.62 -4.72
CA HIS A 131 10.06 -5.81 -4.96
C HIS A 131 10.39 -6.12 -6.43
N ILE A 132 9.57 -6.95 -7.08
CA ILE A 132 9.76 -7.26 -8.51
C ILE A 132 9.49 -6.01 -9.36
N ASN A 133 8.44 -5.23 -9.02
CA ASN A 133 8.03 -4.07 -9.82
C ASN A 133 8.98 -2.87 -9.69
N TYR A 134 9.44 -2.57 -8.48
CA TYR A 134 10.17 -1.33 -8.18
C TYR A 134 11.64 -1.53 -7.80
N ASN A 135 11.99 -2.67 -7.21
CA ASN A 135 13.35 -2.92 -6.73
C ASN A 135 14.14 -3.88 -7.63
N GLY A 136 13.58 -4.31 -8.78
CA GLY A 136 14.26 -5.17 -9.75
C GLY A 136 14.60 -6.58 -9.23
N TRP A 137 13.89 -7.07 -8.21
CA TRP A 137 14.13 -8.43 -7.72
C TRP A 137 13.59 -9.46 -8.71
N ASP A 138 14.28 -10.59 -8.79
CA ASP A 138 13.73 -11.76 -9.45
C ASP A 138 12.65 -12.46 -8.59
N ASN A 139 11.85 -13.28 -9.24
CA ASN A 139 10.73 -13.97 -8.61
C ASN A 139 11.19 -14.96 -7.50
N ALA A 140 12.37 -15.58 -7.66
CA ALA A 140 12.90 -16.54 -6.68
C ALA A 140 13.30 -15.84 -5.38
N ARG A 141 13.98 -14.69 -5.48
CA ARG A 141 14.34 -13.85 -4.34
C ARG A 141 13.09 -13.34 -3.62
N ALA A 142 12.12 -12.82 -4.37
CA ALA A 142 10.87 -12.33 -3.80
C ALA A 142 10.05 -13.42 -3.09
N LEU A 143 10.02 -14.64 -3.64
CA LEU A 143 9.38 -15.77 -2.98
C LEU A 143 10.13 -16.22 -1.71
N LYS A 144 11.46 -16.18 -1.73
CA LYS A 144 12.30 -16.50 -0.57
C LYS A 144 12.00 -15.53 0.57
N ASP A 145 11.90 -14.24 0.28
CA ASP A 145 11.53 -13.19 1.24
C ASP A 145 10.14 -13.44 1.84
N ALA A 146 9.12 -13.66 1.00
CA ALA A 146 7.77 -13.96 1.46
C ALA A 146 7.73 -15.16 2.41
N LYS A 147 8.53 -16.22 2.15
CA LYS A 147 8.66 -17.39 3.02
C LYS A 147 9.37 -17.05 4.33
N ALA A 148 10.41 -16.22 4.31
CA ALA A 148 11.10 -15.76 5.51
C ALA A 148 10.14 -14.99 6.43
N HIS A 149 9.15 -14.29 5.84
CA HIS A 149 8.05 -13.61 6.56
C HIS A 149 6.82 -14.50 6.78
N LYS A 150 7.03 -15.79 6.98
CA LYS A 150 6.01 -16.77 7.42
C LYS A 150 4.90 -17.07 6.39
N MET A 151 5.13 -16.82 5.09
CA MET A 151 4.19 -17.31 4.07
C MET A 151 4.05 -18.83 4.18
N SER A 152 2.80 -19.30 4.31
CA SER A 152 2.50 -20.71 4.48
C SER A 152 2.94 -21.53 3.25
N SER A 153 3.52 -22.70 3.53
CA SER A 153 3.87 -23.67 2.47
C SER A 153 2.65 -24.18 1.69
N PHE A 154 1.47 -24.12 2.28
CA PHE A 154 0.20 -24.51 1.65
C PHE A 154 -0.44 -23.40 0.79
N GLN A 155 0.14 -22.22 0.74
CA GLN A 155 -0.33 -21.11 -0.10
C GLN A 155 0.15 -21.23 -1.56
N PHE A 156 -0.06 -22.40 -2.17
CA PHE A 156 0.37 -22.69 -3.54
C PHE A 156 -0.11 -21.63 -4.56
N PRO A 157 -1.37 -21.17 -4.54
CA PRO A 157 -1.81 -20.17 -5.52
C PRO A 157 -1.00 -18.87 -5.44
N ARG A 158 -0.72 -18.35 -4.23
CA ARG A 158 0.07 -17.13 -4.04
C ARG A 158 1.55 -17.34 -4.32
N GLN A 159 2.10 -18.50 -3.97
CA GLN A 159 3.47 -18.84 -4.33
C GLN A 159 3.65 -18.92 -5.85
N ASN A 160 2.69 -19.55 -6.56
CA ASN A 160 2.71 -19.61 -8.02
C ASN A 160 2.54 -18.22 -8.64
N TYR A 161 1.66 -17.38 -8.08
CA TYR A 161 1.55 -15.99 -8.48
C TYR A 161 2.90 -15.26 -8.40
N ILE A 162 3.62 -15.35 -7.26
CA ILE A 162 4.95 -14.74 -7.12
C ILE A 162 5.92 -15.27 -8.18
N LYS A 163 5.97 -16.59 -8.40
CA LYS A 163 6.87 -17.23 -9.37
C LYS A 163 6.66 -16.76 -10.82
N THR A 164 5.44 -16.36 -11.16
CA THR A 164 5.04 -15.98 -12.54
C THR A 164 4.77 -14.50 -12.71
N PHE A 165 4.82 -13.72 -11.64
CA PHE A 165 4.56 -12.28 -11.69
C PHE A 165 5.52 -11.58 -12.67
N ARG A 166 5.00 -10.63 -13.42
CA ARG A 166 5.78 -9.74 -14.30
C ARG A 166 5.53 -8.31 -13.87
N PRO A 167 6.53 -7.43 -13.97
CA PRO A 167 6.34 -6.02 -13.68
C PRO A 167 5.15 -5.44 -14.44
N LEU A 168 4.36 -4.63 -13.74
CA LEU A 168 3.21 -3.94 -14.29
C LEU A 168 3.59 -2.48 -14.61
N THR A 169 3.07 -1.95 -15.70
CA THR A 169 3.09 -0.50 -15.91
C THR A 169 2.07 0.13 -14.99
N ILE A 170 2.52 0.83 -13.96
CA ILE A 170 1.66 1.53 -13.02
C ILE A 170 1.54 2.97 -13.51
N GLU A 171 0.36 3.35 -13.99
CA GLU A 171 0.07 4.75 -14.29
C GLU A 171 0.04 5.53 -12.96
N ALA A 172 0.89 6.54 -12.84
CA ALA A 172 0.84 7.46 -11.72
C ALA A 172 -0.55 8.11 -11.71
N LYS A 173 -1.28 7.98 -10.60
CA LYS A 173 -2.58 8.65 -10.45
C LYS A 173 -2.37 10.13 -10.72
N ALA A 174 -2.93 10.64 -11.82
CA ALA A 174 -2.97 12.07 -12.10
C ALA A 174 -3.53 12.80 -10.88
N PRO A 175 -2.97 13.96 -10.49
CA PRO A 175 -3.52 14.72 -9.37
C PRO A 175 -5.00 14.99 -9.67
N THR A 176 -5.87 14.61 -8.75
CA THR A 176 -7.30 14.88 -8.87
C THR A 176 -7.46 16.40 -8.74
N THR A 177 -7.55 17.09 -9.85
CA THR A 177 -7.92 18.50 -9.88
C THR A 177 -9.37 18.58 -9.42
N THR A 178 -9.59 18.83 -8.15
CA THR A 178 -10.90 19.21 -7.60
C THR A 178 -11.19 20.60 -8.11
N GLY A 179 -11.98 20.71 -9.15
CA GLY A 179 -12.35 22.00 -9.72
C GLY A 179 -12.97 21.86 -11.12
N ALA A 180 -14.03 21.09 -11.25
CA ALA A 180 -14.94 21.23 -12.39
C ALA A 180 -16.29 21.68 -11.86
N THR A 181 -16.49 22.99 -11.90
CA THR A 181 -17.80 23.64 -11.84
C THR A 181 -18.71 22.93 -12.84
N ALA A 182 -19.73 22.26 -12.34
CA ALA A 182 -20.78 21.70 -13.17
C ALA A 182 -21.52 22.85 -13.86
N ALA A 183 -21.18 23.09 -15.12
CA ALA A 183 -22.02 23.90 -15.99
C ALA A 183 -23.33 23.14 -16.22
N ALA A 184 -24.44 23.71 -15.73
CA ALA A 184 -25.78 23.20 -15.92
C ALA A 184 -26.07 23.07 -17.44
N ALA A 185 -26.43 21.87 -17.87
CA ALA A 185 -26.97 21.63 -19.20
C ALA A 185 -28.35 22.34 -19.32
N PRO A 186 -28.67 22.99 -20.44
CA PRO A 186 -30.00 23.58 -20.62
C PRO A 186 -31.04 22.45 -20.77
N ALA A 187 -32.17 22.67 -20.11
CA ALA A 187 -33.32 21.77 -20.15
C ALA A 187 -33.89 21.67 -21.59
N PRO A 188 -34.39 20.48 -22.01
CA PRO A 188 -34.99 20.31 -23.32
C PRO A 188 -36.29 21.07 -23.40
N ALA A 189 -36.47 21.81 -24.51
CA ALA A 189 -37.69 22.57 -24.79
C ALA A 189 -38.89 21.64 -24.95
N VAL A 190 -40.01 21.97 -24.28
CA VAL A 190 -41.28 21.28 -24.41
C VAL A 190 -41.92 21.69 -25.74
N PRO A 191 -42.40 20.79 -26.59
CA PRO A 191 -43.10 21.16 -27.81
C PRO A 191 -44.48 21.70 -27.47
N VAL A 192 -44.79 22.93 -27.95
CA VAL A 192 -46.09 23.55 -27.88
C VAL A 192 -47.05 22.79 -28.82
N ALA A 193 -48.12 22.26 -28.26
CA ALA A 193 -49.23 21.71 -29.02
C ALA A 193 -49.93 22.81 -29.82
N VAL A 194 -49.99 22.68 -31.14
CA VAL A 194 -50.81 23.50 -31.99
C VAL A 194 -52.24 22.96 -31.92
N GLU A 195 -53.13 23.77 -31.34
CA GLU A 195 -54.59 23.53 -31.47
C GLU A 195 -55.01 23.82 -32.92
N ASP A 196 -55.47 22.80 -33.61
CA ASP A 196 -56.15 22.92 -34.88
C ASP A 196 -57.65 23.13 -34.61
N LYS A 197 -58.15 24.32 -34.97
CA LYS A 197 -59.58 24.61 -35.03
C LYS A 197 -60.05 24.37 -36.46
N ASN A 198 -60.87 23.33 -36.62
CA ASN A 198 -62.05 23.40 -37.52
C ASN A 198 -62.94 22.17 -37.32
#